data_c0bdd59562804c8a8a776e8c4720aa99
#
_entry.id   c0bdd59562804c8a8a776e8c4720aa99
#
_cell.length_a   1.000
_cell.length_b   1.000
_cell.length_c   1.000
_cell.angle_alpha   90.00
_cell.angle_beta   90.00
_cell.angle_gamma   90.00
#
_symmetry.space_group_name_H-M   'P 1'
#
loop_
_entity.id
_entity.type
_entity.pdbx_description
1 polymer ?
#
loop_
_entity_poly.entity_id
_entity_poly.type
_entity_poly.pdbx_seq_one_letter_code
_entity_poly.pdbx_strand_id
1 'polypeptide(L)'
;MAGITIKDNFLDPLLLIILYDRVLNDPMTYHAQSNDGQALKFFQSPIELETVHAEYLCRKFMTITDKKIGFIRGYANIQFQNMNGDWHVDDGENTFLLMLSETLEKGDGCFEIKDETSVDFVRNRCIMFDATKPHRGLASKKVLKPRVTLAFKSKGV
;
A
#
# COMPACT_ATOMS: atom_id res chain seq x y z
N MET A 1 -15.79 -16.05 3.94
CA MET A 1 -14.97 -14.93 4.42
C MET A 1 -14.53 -14.13 3.20
N ALA A 2 -14.99 -12.91 3.05
CA ALA A 2 -14.43 -12.01 2.06
C ALA A 2 -13.02 -11.66 2.56
N GLY A 3 -12.07 -12.49 2.19
CA GLY A 3 -10.76 -12.50 2.78
C GLY A 3 -9.83 -11.53 2.07
N ILE A 4 -8.80 -11.18 2.75
CA ILE A 4 -7.62 -10.58 2.16
C ILE A 4 -6.97 -11.59 1.19
N THR A 5 -6.63 -11.14 -0.02
CA THR A 5 -5.81 -11.91 -0.96
C THR A 5 -4.36 -11.49 -0.82
N ILE A 6 -3.45 -12.46 -0.65
CA ILE A 6 -2.01 -12.20 -0.49
C ILE A 6 -1.27 -12.89 -1.64
N LYS A 7 -0.37 -12.13 -2.28
CA LYS A 7 0.54 -12.62 -3.32
C LYS A 7 1.96 -12.16 -3.02
N ASP A 8 2.83 -13.11 -2.71
CA ASP A 8 4.27 -12.87 -2.56
C ASP A 8 4.98 -12.93 -3.91
N ASN A 9 6.15 -12.30 -4.00
CA ASN A 9 6.93 -12.21 -5.24
C ASN A 9 6.10 -11.65 -6.41
N PHE A 10 5.32 -10.62 -6.15
CA PHE A 10 4.29 -10.11 -7.06
C PHE A 10 4.86 -9.51 -8.35
N LEU A 11 5.96 -8.76 -8.24
CA LEU A 11 6.66 -8.15 -9.36
C LEU A 11 7.94 -8.91 -9.68
N ASP A 12 8.39 -8.76 -10.93
CA ASP A 12 9.77 -9.08 -11.30
C ASP A 12 10.76 -8.30 -10.41
N PRO A 13 11.86 -8.92 -9.94
CA PRO A 13 12.81 -8.28 -9.04
C PRO A 13 13.41 -6.98 -9.58
N LEU A 14 13.69 -6.90 -10.89
CA LEU A 14 14.26 -5.69 -11.49
C LEU A 14 13.23 -4.56 -11.48
N LEU A 15 11.99 -4.85 -11.85
CA LEU A 15 10.92 -3.86 -11.82
C LEU A 15 10.65 -3.36 -10.40
N LEU A 16 10.70 -4.25 -9.41
CA LEU A 16 10.57 -3.87 -8.00
C LEU A 16 11.63 -2.84 -7.58
N ILE A 17 12.89 -3.06 -7.97
CA ILE A 17 14.00 -2.14 -7.69
C ILE A 17 13.77 -0.79 -8.37
N ILE A 18 13.39 -0.80 -9.64
CA ILE A 18 13.12 0.44 -10.41
C ILE A 18 11.98 1.24 -9.78
N LEU A 19 10.89 0.59 -9.41
CA LEU A 19 9.76 1.26 -8.77
C LEU A 19 10.11 1.81 -7.39
N TYR A 20 10.86 1.07 -6.60
CA TYR A 20 11.30 1.51 -5.28
C TYR A 20 12.21 2.73 -5.38
N ASP A 21 13.20 2.69 -6.27
CA ASP A 21 14.10 3.83 -6.54
C ASP A 21 13.30 5.07 -7.00
N ARG A 22 12.36 4.88 -7.92
CA ARG A 22 11.48 5.96 -8.37
C ARG A 22 10.69 6.58 -7.23
N VAL A 23 10.05 5.78 -6.39
CA VAL A 23 9.28 6.29 -5.24
C VAL A 23 10.16 7.11 -4.29
N LEU A 24 11.40 6.69 -4.05
CA LEU A 24 12.33 7.41 -3.18
C LEU A 24 12.82 8.74 -3.78
N ASN A 25 12.76 8.88 -5.10
CA ASN A 25 13.20 10.09 -5.81
C ASN A 25 12.04 11.01 -6.24
N ASP A 26 10.80 10.56 -6.15
CA ASP A 26 9.63 11.39 -6.44
C ASP A 26 9.38 12.41 -5.31
N PRO A 27 8.88 13.62 -5.65
CA PRO A 27 8.48 14.59 -4.65
C PRO A 27 7.44 14.03 -3.69
N MET A 28 7.71 14.12 -2.40
CA MET A 28 6.83 13.65 -1.33
C MET A 28 6.27 14.83 -0.55
N THR A 29 4.98 14.78 -0.23
CA THR A 29 4.34 15.71 0.67
C THR A 29 4.28 15.09 2.08
N TYR A 30 4.85 15.78 3.06
CA TYR A 30 4.60 15.49 4.47
C TYR A 30 3.24 16.08 4.84
N HIS A 31 2.49 15.52 5.70
CA HIS A 31 1.14 15.83 6.19
C HIS A 31 0.05 14.87 5.74
N ALA A 32 0.40 13.79 5.00
CA ALA A 32 -0.57 12.75 4.74
C ALA A 32 -1.04 12.12 6.04
N GLN A 33 -2.31 11.75 6.08
CA GLN A 33 -2.95 11.16 7.24
C GLN A 33 -4.04 10.20 6.78
N SER A 34 -4.32 9.20 7.61
CA SER A 34 -5.34 8.21 7.31
C SER A 34 -6.76 8.78 7.48
N ASN A 35 -6.94 9.71 8.38
CA ASN A 35 -8.18 10.45 8.62
C ASN A 35 -7.89 11.86 9.16
N ASP A 36 -8.87 12.75 9.12
CA ASP A 36 -8.73 14.16 9.48
C ASP A 36 -8.34 14.40 10.95
N GLY A 37 -8.62 13.47 11.82
CA GLY A 37 -8.28 13.56 13.26
C GLY A 37 -6.91 12.99 13.63
N GLN A 38 -6.16 12.43 12.68
CA GLN A 38 -4.89 11.80 12.98
C GLN A 38 -3.81 12.80 13.38
N ALA A 39 -3.22 12.60 14.55
CA ALA A 39 -2.14 13.45 15.06
C ALA A 39 -0.80 13.19 14.34
N LEU A 40 -0.53 11.94 13.99
CA LEU A 40 0.71 11.55 13.33
C LEU A 40 0.55 11.63 11.81
N LYS A 41 1.55 12.18 11.15
CA LYS A 41 1.60 12.36 9.69
C LYS A 41 2.66 11.45 9.09
N PHE A 42 2.54 11.19 7.80
CA PHE A 42 3.52 10.46 7.01
C PHE A 42 3.74 11.14 5.65
N PHE A 43 4.67 10.62 4.86
CA PHE A 43 4.95 11.14 3.52
C PHE A 43 4.09 10.43 2.49
N GLN A 44 3.59 11.18 1.52
CA GLN A 44 2.79 10.64 0.42
C GLN A 44 3.13 11.34 -0.90
N SER A 45 3.11 10.57 -1.99
CA SER A 45 3.16 11.08 -3.36
C SER A 45 2.04 10.46 -4.19
N PRO A 46 1.24 11.26 -4.92
CA PRO A 46 0.24 10.73 -5.84
C PRO A 46 0.92 10.03 -7.02
N ILE A 47 0.24 9.02 -7.58
CA ILE A 47 0.66 8.32 -8.79
C ILE A 47 -0.34 8.64 -9.88
N GLU A 48 0.15 9.20 -10.99
CA GLU A 48 -0.66 9.42 -12.18
C GLU A 48 -0.91 8.08 -12.89
N LEU A 49 -2.19 7.70 -12.98
CA LEU A 49 -2.60 6.38 -13.49
C LEU A 49 -2.30 6.18 -14.98
N GLU A 50 -2.15 7.28 -15.74
CA GLU A 50 -1.84 7.28 -17.17
C GLU A 50 -0.35 7.05 -17.48
N THR A 51 0.48 6.93 -16.46
CA THR A 51 1.90 6.59 -16.68
C THR A 51 2.07 5.11 -17.03
N VAL A 52 3.07 4.80 -17.84
CA VAL A 52 3.39 3.42 -18.26
C VAL A 52 3.56 2.47 -17.06
N HIS A 53 4.22 2.95 -16.02
CA HIS A 53 4.42 2.15 -14.79
C HIS A 53 3.11 1.89 -14.04
N ALA A 54 2.26 2.91 -13.92
CA ALA A 54 0.96 2.78 -13.28
C ALA A 54 0.03 1.87 -14.08
N GLU A 55 -0.03 2.01 -15.41
CA GLU A 55 -0.80 1.11 -16.27
C GLU A 55 -0.34 -0.35 -16.14
N TYR A 56 0.98 -0.58 -16.11
CA TYR A 56 1.52 -1.92 -15.88
C TYR A 56 1.07 -2.49 -14.54
N LEU A 57 1.19 -1.70 -13.46
CA LEU A 57 0.75 -2.11 -12.12
C LEU A 57 -0.75 -2.42 -12.09
N CYS A 58 -1.57 -1.55 -12.70
CA CYS A 58 -3.02 -1.78 -12.78
C CYS A 58 -3.34 -3.10 -13.48
N ARG A 59 -2.71 -3.39 -14.61
CA ARG A 59 -2.86 -4.68 -15.31
C ARG A 59 -2.42 -5.85 -14.44
N LYS A 60 -1.30 -5.69 -13.73
CA LYS A 60 -0.78 -6.72 -12.83
C LYS A 60 -1.73 -6.97 -11.64
N PHE A 61 -2.29 -5.92 -11.03
CA PHE A 61 -3.29 -6.05 -9.98
C PHE A 61 -4.56 -6.77 -10.46
N MET A 62 -4.99 -6.52 -11.69
CA MET A 62 -6.14 -7.24 -12.27
C MET A 62 -5.93 -8.76 -12.39
N THR A 63 -4.69 -9.25 -12.32
CA THR A 63 -4.42 -10.71 -12.34
C THR A 63 -4.77 -11.42 -11.04
N ILE A 64 -5.00 -10.70 -9.97
CA ILE A 64 -5.33 -11.28 -8.65
C ILE A 64 -6.81 -11.13 -8.27
N THR A 65 -7.61 -10.65 -9.19
CA THR A 65 -9.07 -10.58 -9.05
C THR A 65 -9.77 -11.13 -10.28
N ASP A 66 -10.88 -11.83 -10.10
CA ASP A 66 -11.72 -12.33 -11.20
C ASP A 66 -12.75 -11.29 -11.70
N LYS A 67 -12.76 -10.12 -11.06
CA LYS A 67 -13.70 -9.04 -11.37
C LYS A 67 -13.10 -8.05 -12.35
N LYS A 68 -13.96 -7.49 -13.21
CA LYS A 68 -13.62 -6.29 -13.98
C LYS A 68 -13.61 -5.11 -13.00
N ILE A 69 -12.49 -4.41 -12.95
CA ILE A 69 -12.27 -3.26 -12.07
C ILE A 69 -11.66 -2.09 -12.83
N GLY A 70 -12.03 -0.89 -12.42
CA GLY A 70 -11.40 0.35 -12.85
C GLY A 70 -10.64 0.96 -11.66
N PHE A 71 -9.44 1.50 -11.91
CA PHE A 71 -8.67 2.18 -10.87
C PHE A 71 -9.12 3.64 -10.74
N ILE A 72 -9.27 4.09 -9.50
CA ILE A 72 -9.72 5.45 -9.18
C ILE A 72 -8.51 6.34 -8.95
N ARG A 73 -7.52 5.85 -8.18
CA ARG A 73 -6.30 6.58 -7.84
C ARG A 73 -5.24 5.63 -7.29
N GLY A 74 -4.00 6.11 -7.33
CA GLY A 74 -2.87 5.45 -6.70
C GLY A 74 -1.97 6.47 -5.99
N TYR A 75 -1.23 6.01 -4.99
CA TYR A 75 -0.25 6.81 -4.28
C TYR A 75 0.82 5.95 -3.62
N ALA A 76 1.99 6.55 -3.40
CA ALA A 76 3.06 5.97 -2.59
C ALA A 76 3.02 6.55 -1.19
N ASN A 77 3.25 5.73 -0.17
CA ASN A 77 3.41 6.16 1.21
C ASN A 77 4.79 5.79 1.73
N ILE A 78 5.41 6.71 2.46
CA ILE A 78 6.62 6.46 3.24
C ILE A 78 6.32 6.77 4.70
N GLN A 79 6.47 5.77 5.55
CA GLN A 79 6.28 5.86 6.99
C GLN A 79 7.60 5.53 7.69
N PHE A 80 8.18 6.52 8.36
CA PHE A 80 9.28 6.33 9.29
C PHE A 80 8.79 5.94 10.68
N GLN A 81 9.70 5.66 11.60
CA GLN A 81 9.36 5.31 12.98
C GLN A 81 8.33 6.30 13.57
N ASN A 82 7.34 5.77 14.25
CA ASN A 82 6.22 6.50 14.89
C ASN A 82 5.19 7.13 13.92
N MET A 83 5.34 6.99 12.62
CA MET A 83 4.35 7.48 11.64
C MET A 83 3.25 6.43 11.39
N ASN A 84 2.65 5.90 12.44
CA ASN A 84 1.57 4.92 12.30
C ASN A 84 0.34 5.54 11.63
N GLY A 85 -0.28 4.78 10.70
CA GLY A 85 -1.61 5.09 10.23
C GLY A 85 -2.65 4.85 11.32
N ASP A 86 -3.76 5.59 11.25
CA ASP A 86 -4.91 5.37 12.11
C ASP A 86 -5.97 4.52 11.39
N TRP A 87 -6.92 4.00 12.15
CA TRP A 87 -8.04 3.24 11.59
C TRP A 87 -8.87 4.11 10.64
N HIS A 88 -9.04 3.65 9.41
CA HIS A 88 -9.81 4.33 8.38
C HIS A 88 -10.39 3.31 7.39
N VAL A 89 -11.31 3.77 6.57
CA VAL A 89 -11.80 3.07 5.38
C VAL A 89 -11.35 3.84 4.15
N ASP A 90 -11.26 3.14 3.03
CA ASP A 90 -10.91 3.74 1.76
C ASP A 90 -12.16 4.00 0.91
N ASP A 91 -12.01 4.88 -0.07
CA ASP A 91 -12.96 5.02 -1.16
C ASP A 91 -12.80 3.86 -2.16
N GLY A 92 -13.90 3.50 -2.84
CA GLY A 92 -13.92 2.39 -3.79
C GLY A 92 -14.36 1.07 -3.16
N GLU A 93 -14.12 -0.02 -3.87
CA GLU A 93 -14.51 -1.38 -3.45
C GLU A 93 -13.33 -2.20 -2.96
N ASN A 94 -12.18 -2.07 -3.63
CA ASN A 94 -10.97 -2.80 -3.27
C ASN A 94 -9.77 -1.88 -3.22
N THR A 95 -8.87 -2.17 -2.28
CA THR A 95 -7.53 -1.59 -2.21
C THR A 95 -6.50 -2.67 -2.51
N PHE A 96 -5.55 -2.32 -3.38
CA PHE A 96 -4.33 -3.09 -3.63
C PHE A 96 -3.18 -2.37 -2.95
N LEU A 97 -2.46 -3.07 -2.10
CA LEU A 97 -1.30 -2.55 -1.39
C LEU A 97 -0.06 -3.38 -1.73
N LEU A 98 0.95 -2.76 -2.32
CA LEU A 98 2.23 -3.38 -2.66
C LEU A 98 3.33 -2.89 -1.73
N MET A 99 4.02 -3.80 -1.07
CA MET A 99 5.10 -3.54 -0.14
C MET A 99 6.44 -3.46 -0.88
N LEU A 100 7.10 -2.29 -0.88
CA LEU A 100 8.29 -2.03 -1.70
C LEU A 100 9.61 -2.09 -0.95
N SER A 101 9.65 -1.57 0.28
CA SER A 101 10.90 -1.52 1.05
C SER A 101 11.30 -2.90 1.58
N GLU A 102 12.44 -2.97 2.23
CA GLU A 102 12.95 -4.22 2.81
C GLU A 102 11.93 -4.88 3.73
N THR A 103 11.95 -6.21 3.74
CA THR A 103 11.15 -7.01 4.68
C THR A 103 11.50 -6.62 6.11
N LEU A 104 10.47 -6.38 6.91
CA LEU A 104 10.60 -6.08 8.32
C LEU A 104 10.52 -7.35 9.16
N GLU A 105 10.90 -7.26 10.42
CA GLU A 105 10.76 -8.38 11.35
C GLU A 105 9.29 -8.74 11.54
N LYS A 106 9.01 -9.99 11.86
CA LYS A 106 7.66 -10.46 12.15
C LYS A 106 6.99 -9.58 13.22
N GLY A 107 5.79 -9.10 12.88
CA GLY A 107 5.04 -8.21 13.77
C GLY A 107 5.49 -6.74 13.74
N ASP A 108 6.44 -6.37 12.86
CA ASP A 108 6.85 -4.98 12.64
C ASP A 108 6.28 -4.44 11.34
N GLY A 109 5.83 -3.18 11.33
CA GLY A 109 5.30 -2.51 10.15
C GLY A 109 4.07 -3.16 9.51
N CYS A 110 3.30 -3.91 10.27
CA CYS A 110 2.18 -4.70 9.78
C CYS A 110 1.10 -3.84 9.11
N PHE A 111 0.39 -4.46 8.18
CA PHE A 111 -0.93 -4.02 7.75
C PHE A 111 -1.99 -4.76 8.56
N GLU A 112 -2.99 -4.03 9.05
CA GLU A 112 -4.04 -4.59 9.88
C GLU A 112 -5.44 -4.28 9.34
N ILE A 113 -6.32 -5.29 9.36
CA ILE A 113 -7.77 -5.12 9.22
C ILE A 113 -8.37 -5.31 10.61
N LYS A 114 -9.17 -4.35 11.05
CA LYS A 114 -9.73 -4.31 12.40
C LYS A 114 -10.52 -5.57 12.71
N ASP A 115 -10.24 -6.16 13.87
CA ASP A 115 -10.89 -7.36 14.38
C ASP A 115 -10.83 -8.62 13.49
N GLU A 116 -9.98 -8.60 12.42
CA GLU A 116 -9.87 -9.72 11.48
C GLU A 116 -8.46 -10.29 11.37
N THR A 117 -7.49 -9.50 10.91
CA THR A 117 -6.15 -10.01 10.58
C THR A 117 -5.05 -8.95 10.67
N SER A 118 -3.85 -9.44 10.86
CA SER A 118 -2.61 -8.68 10.73
C SER A 118 -1.70 -9.36 9.71
N VAL A 119 -1.14 -8.61 8.79
CA VAL A 119 -0.26 -9.09 7.72
C VAL A 119 1.13 -8.49 7.88
N ASP A 120 2.13 -9.36 8.03
CA ASP A 120 3.53 -8.96 8.13
C ASP A 120 4.00 -8.22 6.88
N PHE A 121 4.87 -7.22 7.07
CA PHE A 121 5.48 -6.46 5.99
C PHE A 121 6.60 -7.28 5.33
N VAL A 122 6.34 -7.76 4.12
CA VAL A 122 7.27 -8.55 3.32
C VAL A 122 7.49 -7.85 1.97
N ARG A 123 8.74 -7.57 1.63
CA ARG A 123 9.09 -6.95 0.35
C ARG A 123 8.49 -7.73 -0.82
N ASN A 124 7.92 -7.01 -1.79
CA ASN A 124 7.27 -7.59 -2.98
C ASN A 124 6.01 -8.42 -2.67
N ARG A 125 5.41 -8.21 -1.51
CA ARG A 125 4.08 -8.72 -1.17
C ARG A 125 3.02 -7.74 -1.66
N CYS A 126 2.06 -8.24 -2.41
CA CYS A 126 0.85 -7.52 -2.75
C CYS A 126 -0.32 -8.11 -1.95
N ILE A 127 -1.13 -7.24 -1.38
CA ILE A 127 -2.40 -7.61 -0.74
C ILE A 127 -3.55 -6.90 -1.44
N MET A 128 -4.67 -7.59 -1.58
CA MET A 128 -5.94 -7.01 -2.01
C MET A 128 -6.97 -7.24 -0.91
N PHE A 129 -7.70 -6.21 -0.56
CA PHE A 129 -8.73 -6.27 0.48
C PHE A 129 -9.91 -5.34 0.17
N ASP A 130 -11.02 -5.59 0.85
CA ASP A 130 -12.23 -4.78 0.77
C ASP A 130 -11.96 -3.38 1.36
N ALA A 131 -12.08 -2.34 0.52
CA ALA A 131 -11.80 -0.96 0.88
C ALA A 131 -12.68 -0.42 2.00
N THR A 132 -13.88 -0.98 2.18
CA THR A 132 -14.86 -0.55 3.20
C THR A 132 -14.54 -1.07 4.60
N LYS A 133 -13.61 -2.01 4.73
CA LYS A 133 -13.19 -2.52 6.03
C LYS A 133 -12.24 -1.56 6.72
N PRO A 134 -12.46 -1.24 8.01
CA PRO A 134 -11.50 -0.45 8.77
C PRO A 134 -10.14 -1.11 8.82
N HIS A 135 -9.10 -0.39 8.38
CA HIS A 135 -7.74 -0.89 8.30
C HIS A 135 -6.71 0.20 8.61
N ARG A 136 -5.46 -0.21 8.81
CA ARG A 136 -4.33 0.70 8.98
C ARG A 136 -3.00 0.06 8.61
N GLY A 137 -1.99 0.89 8.29
CA GLY A 137 -0.60 0.50 8.16
C GLY A 137 0.22 1.01 9.35
N LEU A 138 0.91 0.13 10.04
CA LEU A 138 1.82 0.50 11.12
C LEU A 138 3.20 0.83 10.56
N ALA A 139 3.84 1.85 11.10
CA ALA A 139 5.23 2.17 10.78
C ALA A 139 6.19 1.14 11.36
N SER A 140 7.41 1.07 10.83
CA SER A 140 8.48 0.29 11.46
C SER A 140 8.84 0.88 12.81
N LYS A 141 9.18 0.01 13.76
CA LYS A 141 9.73 0.39 15.06
C LYS A 141 11.20 0.78 14.97
N LYS A 142 11.85 0.53 13.82
CA LYS A 142 13.28 0.81 13.59
C LYS A 142 13.47 2.13 12.87
N VAL A 143 14.37 2.96 13.41
CA VAL A 143 14.62 4.35 12.95
C VAL A 143 15.02 4.42 11.47
N LEU A 144 15.87 3.51 11.00
CA LEU A 144 16.44 3.56 9.65
C LEU A 144 15.77 2.60 8.65
N LYS A 145 14.63 2.04 8.97
CA LYS A 145 13.89 1.12 8.08
C LYS A 145 12.50 1.65 7.80
N PRO A 146 12.34 2.56 6.83
CA PRO A 146 11.02 3.07 6.48
C PRO A 146 10.15 1.97 5.87
N ARG A 147 8.86 2.05 6.14
CA ARG A 147 7.84 1.28 5.47
C ARG A 147 7.38 2.04 4.23
N VAL A 148 7.69 1.49 3.05
CA VAL A 148 7.33 2.09 1.76
C VAL A 148 6.33 1.20 1.04
N THR A 149 5.19 1.76 0.66
CA THR A 149 4.11 1.05 -0.03
C THR A 149 3.56 1.85 -1.20
N LEU A 150 3.03 1.12 -2.20
CA LEU A 150 2.11 1.67 -3.20
C LEU A 150 0.70 1.20 -2.87
N ALA A 151 -0.26 2.12 -2.88
CA ALA A 151 -1.67 1.81 -2.70
C ALA A 151 -2.48 2.25 -3.92
N PHE A 152 -3.31 1.37 -4.45
CA PHE A 152 -4.20 1.62 -5.57
C PHE A 152 -5.64 1.31 -5.17
N LYS A 153 -6.54 2.25 -5.41
CA LYS A 153 -7.98 2.12 -5.14
C LYS A 153 -8.71 1.76 -6.41
N SER A 154 -9.67 0.83 -6.31
CA SER A 154 -10.46 0.40 -7.44
C SER A 154 -11.94 0.29 -7.12
N LYS A 155 -12.77 0.31 -8.17
CA LYS A 155 -14.19 0.03 -8.12
C LYS A 155 -14.58 -0.91 -9.26
N GLY A 156 -15.71 -1.59 -9.13
CA GLY A 156 -16.31 -2.36 -10.23
C GLY A 156 -16.59 -1.49 -11.45
N VAL A 157 -16.50 -2.09 -12.63
CA VAL A 157 -16.80 -1.47 -13.93
C VAL A 157 -17.97 -2.20 -14.57
#